data_5e4e337a5a77a78d3cd7e28ebb4b2614
#
_entry.id   5e4e337a5a77a78d3cd7e28ebb4b2614
#
_cell.length_a   1.000
_cell.length_b   1.000
_cell.length_c   1.000
_cell.angle_alpha   90.00
_cell.angle_beta   90.00
_cell.angle_gamma   90.00
#
_symmetry.space_group_name_H-M   'P 1'
#
loop_
_entity.id
_entity.type
_entity.pdbx_description
1 polymer ?
#
loop_
_entity_poly.entity_id
_entity_poly.type
_entity_poly.pdbx_seq_one_letter_code
_entity_poly.pdbx_strand_id
1 'polypeptide(L)'
;LALALVDFGADINQVSDGDRTSPILMATINGHFDLALLLLDRGADPTLTSDAGVTPLFSSLNTHWAPKSRYPQQHAYRQQDVTYLDVMKRFLEAGVDPNVRLRKHIWYMSYTFDLLRVNTIGATPFWRAAYATDVDAMKLLVEYGADYGVPTLKPPGRGRGGASSSEDPSGLAAIPDGGPGVFPIHAASGV
;
A
#
# COMPACT_ATOMS: atom_id res chain seq x y z
N LEU A 1 18.86 -15.61 7.27
CA LEU A 1 19.36 -15.92 5.93
C LEU A 1 19.58 -14.65 5.10
N ALA A 2 18.60 -13.74 4.93
CA ALA A 2 18.74 -12.53 4.12
C ALA A 2 19.95 -11.68 4.54
N LEU A 3 20.11 -11.39 5.83
CA LEU A 3 21.25 -10.63 6.36
C LEU A 3 22.60 -11.31 6.08
N ALA A 4 22.66 -12.64 6.17
CA ALA A 4 23.88 -13.37 5.84
C ALA A 4 24.27 -13.22 4.34
N LEU A 5 23.28 -13.15 3.44
CA LEU A 5 23.54 -12.86 2.02
C LEU A 5 24.10 -11.45 1.83
N VAL A 6 23.58 -10.46 2.56
CA VAL A 6 24.13 -9.10 2.56
C VAL A 6 25.57 -9.09 3.09
N ASP A 7 25.85 -9.83 4.18
CA ASP A 7 27.20 -9.96 4.72
C ASP A 7 28.18 -10.63 3.73
N PHE A 8 27.68 -11.45 2.81
CA PHE A 8 28.45 -12.05 1.70
C PHE A 8 28.52 -11.15 0.45
N GLY A 9 27.99 -9.92 0.52
CA GLY A 9 28.09 -8.94 -0.58
C GLY A 9 26.92 -8.91 -1.54
N ALA A 10 25.78 -9.51 -1.21
CA ALA A 10 24.56 -9.33 -2.01
C ALA A 10 24.09 -7.87 -1.93
N ASP A 11 23.63 -7.33 -3.06
CA ASP A 11 23.05 -5.98 -3.10
C ASP A 11 21.73 -5.95 -2.33
N ILE A 12 21.74 -5.20 -1.21
CA ILE A 12 20.58 -5.05 -0.33
C ILE A 12 19.40 -4.34 -1.02
N ASN A 13 19.67 -3.59 -2.10
CA ASN A 13 18.69 -2.83 -2.87
C ASN A 13 18.35 -3.48 -4.23
N GLN A 14 18.86 -4.71 -4.49
CA GLN A 14 18.53 -5.42 -5.72
C GLN A 14 17.02 -5.61 -5.86
N VAL A 15 16.44 -5.00 -6.88
CA VAL A 15 15.02 -5.19 -7.19
C VAL A 15 14.80 -6.42 -8.08
N SER A 16 13.63 -7.05 -7.95
CA SER A 16 13.23 -8.18 -8.79
C SER A 16 13.02 -7.76 -10.26
N ASP A 17 13.34 -8.64 -11.20
CA ASP A 17 13.11 -8.39 -12.64
C ASP A 17 11.61 -8.41 -13.00
N GLY A 18 10.77 -9.04 -12.17
CA GLY A 18 9.35 -9.22 -12.46
C GLY A 18 8.49 -7.97 -12.21
N ASP A 19 8.66 -7.36 -11.04
CA ASP A 19 7.80 -6.25 -10.58
C ASP A 19 8.57 -5.16 -9.84
N ARG A 20 9.90 -5.20 -9.85
CA ARG A 20 10.81 -4.29 -9.15
C ARG A 20 10.64 -4.25 -7.63
N THR A 21 10.16 -5.34 -7.03
CA THR A 21 10.09 -5.45 -5.57
C THR A 21 11.49 -5.57 -4.97
N SER A 22 11.84 -4.67 -4.04
CA SER A 22 13.11 -4.69 -3.30
C SER A 22 13.04 -5.65 -2.09
N PRO A 23 14.18 -6.11 -1.53
CA PRO A 23 14.18 -6.98 -0.36
C PRO A 23 13.42 -6.42 0.84
N ILE A 24 13.57 -5.12 1.15
CA ILE A 24 12.85 -4.46 2.25
C ILE A 24 11.35 -4.39 1.98
N LEU A 25 10.94 -4.11 0.74
CA LEU A 25 9.53 -4.14 0.35
C LEU A 25 8.96 -5.56 0.45
N MET A 26 9.70 -6.58 0.00
CA MET A 26 9.27 -7.97 0.12
C MET A 26 9.10 -8.39 1.59
N ALA A 27 9.99 -7.95 2.48
CA ALA A 27 9.87 -8.20 3.91
C ALA A 27 8.56 -7.62 4.47
N THR A 28 8.20 -6.39 4.10
CA THR A 28 6.94 -5.76 4.57
C THR A 28 5.70 -6.39 3.97
N ILE A 29 5.71 -6.79 2.69
CA ILE A 29 4.60 -7.52 2.05
C ILE A 29 4.29 -8.82 2.80
N ASN A 30 5.32 -9.52 3.25
CA ASN A 30 5.16 -10.79 3.97
C ASN A 30 5.02 -10.63 5.50
N GLY A 31 5.02 -9.40 6.02
CA GLY A 31 4.84 -9.13 7.44
C GLY A 31 6.06 -9.44 8.31
N HIS A 32 7.25 -9.53 7.72
CA HIS A 32 8.52 -9.69 8.43
C HIS A 32 9.07 -8.31 8.85
N PHE A 33 8.40 -7.67 9.78
CA PHE A 33 8.66 -6.28 10.17
C PHE A 33 10.02 -6.11 10.85
N ASP A 34 10.41 -7.05 11.73
CA ASP A 34 11.75 -7.05 12.34
C ASP A 34 12.84 -7.13 11.29
N LEU A 35 12.67 -8.01 10.29
CA LEU A 35 13.62 -8.10 9.18
C LEU A 35 13.66 -6.82 8.34
N ALA A 36 12.52 -6.17 8.12
CA ALA A 36 12.45 -4.93 7.37
C ALA A 36 13.26 -3.82 8.06
N LEU A 37 13.17 -3.69 9.40
CA LEU A 37 13.98 -2.74 10.16
C LEU A 37 15.46 -3.11 10.17
N LEU A 38 15.79 -4.39 10.29
CA LEU A 38 17.18 -4.85 10.19
C LEU A 38 17.80 -4.56 8.81
N LEU A 39 17.03 -4.69 7.74
CA LEU A 39 17.47 -4.30 6.40
C LEU A 39 17.66 -2.79 6.29
N LEU A 40 16.73 -1.99 6.84
CA LEU A 40 16.85 -0.54 6.89
C LEU A 40 18.13 -0.11 7.62
N ASP A 41 18.42 -0.70 8.78
CA ASP A 41 19.63 -0.42 9.57
C ASP A 41 20.93 -0.82 8.85
N ARG A 42 20.84 -1.73 7.87
CA ARG A 42 21.95 -2.13 7.00
C ARG A 42 22.05 -1.31 5.71
N GLY A 43 21.25 -0.26 5.55
CA GLY A 43 21.29 0.66 4.41
C GLY A 43 20.35 0.29 3.25
N ALA A 44 19.34 -0.54 3.48
CA ALA A 44 18.29 -0.72 2.48
C ALA A 44 17.53 0.59 2.27
N ASP A 45 17.27 0.93 1.01
CA ASP A 45 16.53 2.12 0.60
C ASP A 45 15.02 1.88 0.71
N PRO A 46 14.33 2.50 1.69
CA PRO A 46 12.89 2.32 1.88
C PRO A 46 12.06 3.15 0.89
N THR A 47 12.67 3.97 0.03
CA THR A 47 11.98 4.80 -0.97
C THR A 47 11.73 4.05 -2.27
N LEU A 48 12.39 2.91 -2.49
CA LEU A 48 12.21 2.08 -3.68
C LEU A 48 10.76 1.57 -3.78
N THR A 49 10.15 1.79 -4.93
CA THR A 49 8.78 1.33 -5.20
C THR A 49 8.76 0.16 -6.16
N SER A 50 7.79 -0.73 -6.02
CA SER A 50 7.47 -1.69 -7.07
C SER A 50 6.89 -0.99 -8.32
N ASP A 51 6.70 -1.72 -9.40
CA ASP A 51 6.00 -1.23 -10.61
C ASP A 51 4.57 -0.79 -10.33
N ALA A 52 3.96 -1.34 -9.30
CA ALA A 52 2.64 -0.91 -8.84
C ALA A 52 2.66 0.37 -8.01
N GLY A 53 3.84 0.95 -7.73
CA GLY A 53 3.98 2.14 -6.88
C GLY A 53 3.90 1.85 -5.39
N VAL A 54 4.05 0.59 -4.99
CA VAL A 54 4.02 0.22 -3.55
C VAL A 54 5.34 0.56 -2.91
N THR A 55 5.28 1.30 -1.80
CA THR A 55 6.42 1.55 -0.90
C THR A 55 6.38 0.58 0.29
N PRO A 56 7.51 0.34 0.98
CA PRO A 56 7.52 -0.36 2.26
C PRO A 56 6.57 0.25 3.31
N LEU A 57 6.42 1.59 3.30
CA LEU A 57 5.47 2.32 4.15
C LEU A 57 4.02 1.90 3.88
N PHE A 58 3.59 1.92 2.60
CA PHE A 58 2.24 1.48 2.22
C PHE A 58 2.03 0.00 2.56
N SER A 59 3.03 -0.82 2.26
CA SER A 59 2.95 -2.26 2.43
C SER A 59 2.83 -2.68 3.90
N SER A 60 3.55 -2.05 4.84
CA SER A 60 3.46 -2.39 6.27
C SER A 60 2.06 -2.16 6.82
N LEU A 61 1.45 -1.02 6.51
CA LEU A 61 0.06 -0.72 6.86
C LEU A 61 -0.92 -1.70 6.20
N ASN A 62 -0.75 -1.93 4.90
CA ASN A 62 -1.64 -2.82 4.16
C ASN A 62 -1.59 -4.26 4.68
N THR A 63 -0.41 -4.78 4.99
CA THR A 63 -0.22 -6.15 5.50
C THR A 63 -0.89 -6.34 6.86
N HIS A 64 -0.86 -5.31 7.71
CA HIS A 64 -1.57 -5.35 9.00
C HIS A 64 -3.09 -5.49 8.83
N TRP A 65 -3.67 -4.75 7.91
CA TRP A 65 -5.12 -4.65 7.70
C TRP A 65 -5.65 -5.51 6.54
N ALA A 66 -4.79 -6.17 5.77
CA ALA A 66 -5.27 -7.02 4.69
C ALA A 66 -6.19 -8.12 5.20
N PRO A 67 -7.29 -8.43 4.50
CA PRO A 67 -8.14 -9.57 4.81
C PRO A 67 -7.28 -10.84 4.85
N LYS A 68 -7.44 -11.64 5.89
CA LYS A 68 -6.61 -12.84 6.08
C LYS A 68 -6.91 -13.86 4.99
N SER A 69 -5.88 -14.25 4.24
CA SER A 69 -6.00 -15.32 3.27
C SER A 69 -6.21 -16.68 3.96
N ARG A 70 -6.66 -17.63 3.18
CA ARG A 70 -6.76 -19.04 3.60
C ARG A 70 -5.39 -19.71 3.78
N TYR A 71 -4.30 -19.03 3.42
CA TYR A 71 -2.93 -19.55 3.50
C TYR A 71 -2.23 -19.10 4.78
N PRO A 72 -1.49 -19.97 5.48
CA PRO A 72 -0.94 -19.72 6.82
C PRO A 72 0.09 -18.59 6.91
N GLN A 73 0.67 -18.18 5.80
CA GLN A 73 1.84 -17.28 5.76
C GLN A 73 1.56 -15.84 6.22
N GLN A 74 0.30 -15.45 6.36
CA GLN A 74 -0.10 -14.08 6.65
C GLN A 74 -0.11 -13.70 8.11
N HIS A 75 0.34 -14.55 8.99
CA HIS A 75 0.41 -14.24 10.43
C HIS A 75 1.81 -13.86 10.90
N ALA A 76 2.80 -13.78 9.99
CA ALA A 76 4.17 -13.45 10.37
C ALA A 76 4.25 -12.11 11.12
N TYR A 77 3.47 -11.09 10.70
CA TYR A 77 3.44 -9.80 11.37
C TYR A 77 2.99 -9.84 12.84
N ARG A 78 2.27 -10.91 13.25
CA ARG A 78 1.86 -11.12 14.66
C ARG A 78 2.95 -11.73 15.52
N GLN A 79 4.02 -12.21 14.92
CA GLN A 79 5.15 -12.86 15.56
C GLN A 79 6.38 -11.96 15.58
N GLN A 80 6.21 -10.68 15.25
CA GLN A 80 7.27 -9.69 15.24
C GLN A 80 7.34 -8.97 16.59
N ASP A 81 8.53 -8.53 16.96
CA ASP A 81 8.76 -7.74 18.17
C ASP A 81 8.29 -6.30 18.00
N VAL A 82 8.34 -5.78 16.74
CA VAL A 82 7.90 -4.42 16.40
C VAL A 82 6.49 -4.40 15.81
N THR A 83 5.77 -3.31 16.06
CA THR A 83 4.45 -3.10 15.47
C THR A 83 4.56 -2.49 14.07
N TYR A 84 3.48 -2.59 13.26
CA TYR A 84 3.43 -1.92 11.96
C TYR A 84 3.56 -0.39 12.09
N LEU A 85 3.08 0.22 13.19
CA LEU A 85 3.24 1.65 13.45
C LEU A 85 4.70 2.03 13.71
N ASP A 86 5.45 1.20 14.44
CA ASP A 86 6.89 1.41 14.65
C ASP A 86 7.63 1.37 13.33
N VAL A 87 7.30 0.39 12.47
CA VAL A 87 7.89 0.26 11.14
C VAL A 87 7.54 1.45 10.25
N MET A 88 6.28 1.87 10.22
CA MET A 88 5.85 3.05 9.47
C MET A 88 6.61 4.29 9.91
N LYS A 89 6.71 4.52 11.23
CA LYS A 89 7.45 5.65 11.79
C LYS A 89 8.91 5.65 11.34
N ARG A 90 9.59 4.51 11.42
CA ARG A 90 10.99 4.38 10.99
C ARG A 90 11.18 4.67 9.50
N PHE A 91 10.23 4.27 8.64
CA PHE A 91 10.29 4.60 7.22
C PHE A 91 10.06 6.08 6.95
N LEU A 92 9.14 6.72 7.66
CA LEU A 92 8.89 8.16 7.57
C LEU A 92 10.11 8.97 8.05
N GLU A 93 10.75 8.56 9.16
CA GLU A 93 11.99 9.14 9.66
C GLU A 93 13.16 8.96 8.67
N ALA A 94 13.16 7.87 7.90
CA ALA A 94 14.13 7.62 6.84
C ALA A 94 13.81 8.38 5.51
N GLY A 95 12.77 9.21 5.50
CA GLY A 95 12.45 10.09 4.37
C GLY A 95 11.52 9.51 3.30
N VAL A 96 10.80 8.44 3.60
CA VAL A 96 9.78 7.93 2.67
C VAL A 96 8.64 8.93 2.57
N ASP A 97 8.31 9.35 1.34
CA ASP A 97 7.19 10.26 1.08
C ASP A 97 5.84 9.57 1.41
N PRO A 98 5.06 10.12 2.38
CA PRO A 98 3.75 9.56 2.74
C PRO A 98 2.68 9.74 1.65
N ASN A 99 2.98 10.50 0.58
CA ASN A 99 2.04 10.81 -0.50
C ASN A 99 2.26 9.99 -1.76
N VAL A 100 3.18 9.02 -1.76
CA VAL A 100 3.38 8.14 -2.91
C VAL A 100 2.09 7.41 -3.24
N ARG A 101 1.70 7.47 -4.53
CA ARG A 101 0.45 6.91 -5.02
C ARG A 101 0.65 5.57 -5.70
N LEU A 102 -0.26 4.65 -5.48
CA LEU A 102 -0.32 3.41 -6.26
C LEU A 102 -0.59 3.70 -7.74
N ARG A 103 0.16 3.04 -8.62
CA ARG A 103 0.00 3.13 -10.10
C ARG A 103 -0.92 2.05 -10.65
N LYS A 104 -1.03 0.92 -9.92
CA LYS A 104 -1.86 -0.23 -10.29
C LYS A 104 -2.63 -0.71 -9.06
N HIS A 105 -3.76 -1.36 -9.31
CA HIS A 105 -4.43 -2.12 -8.26
C HIS A 105 -3.53 -3.29 -7.82
N ILE A 106 -3.32 -3.44 -6.52
CA ILE A 106 -2.43 -4.47 -5.98
C ILE A 106 -3.22 -5.74 -5.64
N TRP A 107 -2.82 -6.85 -6.23
CA TRP A 107 -3.50 -8.14 -6.10
C TRP A 107 -3.46 -8.70 -4.67
N TYR A 108 -2.41 -8.41 -3.91
CA TYR A 108 -2.22 -8.90 -2.55
C TYR A 108 -2.93 -8.07 -1.47
N MET A 109 -3.74 -7.07 -1.85
CA MET A 109 -4.57 -6.34 -0.90
C MET A 109 -5.61 -7.22 -0.23
N SER A 110 -6.15 -8.18 -0.95
CA SER A 110 -7.28 -9.00 -0.48
C SER A 110 -7.05 -10.51 -0.61
N TYR A 111 -5.98 -10.96 -1.23
CA TYR A 111 -5.56 -12.34 -1.53
C TYR A 111 -6.60 -13.26 -2.17
N THR A 112 -7.89 -12.98 -2.08
CA THR A 112 -8.93 -13.77 -2.73
C THR A 112 -10.22 -13.00 -3.01
N PHE A 113 -10.61 -12.08 -2.18
CA PHE A 113 -11.87 -11.35 -2.33
C PHE A 113 -11.75 -9.95 -1.77
N ASP A 114 -11.62 -8.98 -2.64
CA ASP A 114 -12.02 -7.62 -2.31
C ASP A 114 -13.55 -7.56 -2.40
N LEU A 115 -14.20 -7.81 -1.28
CA LEU A 115 -15.67 -7.82 -1.21
C LEU A 115 -16.26 -6.46 -1.59
N LEU A 116 -15.54 -5.39 -1.35
CA LEU A 116 -15.96 -4.03 -1.63
C LEU A 116 -15.58 -3.58 -3.04
N ARG A 117 -14.71 -4.33 -3.74
CA ARG A 117 -14.24 -4.06 -5.11
C ARG A 117 -13.73 -2.63 -5.34
N VAL A 118 -13.20 -2.01 -4.28
CA VAL A 118 -12.63 -0.65 -4.39
C VAL A 118 -11.34 -0.71 -5.19
N ASN A 119 -11.26 0.10 -6.23
CA ASN A 119 -10.03 0.22 -7.00
C ASN A 119 -9.03 1.09 -6.25
N THR A 120 -7.83 0.58 -6.03
CA THR A 120 -6.77 1.25 -5.26
C THR A 120 -5.80 2.05 -6.12
N ILE A 121 -6.01 2.16 -7.43
CA ILE A 121 -5.17 3.02 -8.28
C ILE A 121 -5.24 4.44 -7.74
N GLY A 122 -4.08 5.04 -7.51
CA GLY A 122 -3.96 6.37 -6.93
C GLY A 122 -4.10 6.45 -5.41
N ALA A 123 -4.33 5.35 -4.71
CA ALA A 123 -4.36 5.34 -3.25
C ALA A 123 -2.99 5.74 -2.66
N THR A 124 -3.03 6.54 -1.59
CA THR A 124 -1.89 6.88 -0.75
C THR A 124 -1.89 6.03 0.53
N PRO A 125 -0.80 5.99 1.31
CA PRO A 125 -0.82 5.42 2.65
C PRO A 125 -1.94 5.99 3.53
N PHE A 126 -2.20 7.31 3.46
CA PHE A 126 -3.29 7.92 4.23
C PHE A 126 -4.67 7.40 3.79
N TRP A 127 -4.90 7.30 2.48
CA TRP A 127 -6.14 6.71 1.96
C TRP A 127 -6.33 5.27 2.48
N ARG A 128 -5.25 4.49 2.49
CA ARG A 128 -5.31 3.09 2.98
C ARG A 128 -5.60 3.01 4.49
N ALA A 129 -5.05 3.93 5.29
CA ALA A 129 -5.35 4.04 6.72
C ALA A 129 -6.82 4.41 6.94
N ALA A 130 -7.35 5.38 6.19
CA ALA A 130 -8.74 5.78 6.23
C ALA A 130 -9.68 4.61 5.86
N TYR A 131 -9.35 3.85 4.81
CA TYR A 131 -10.11 2.65 4.42
C TYR A 131 -10.12 1.55 5.49
N ALA A 132 -9.06 1.48 6.30
CA ALA A 132 -8.98 0.58 7.45
C ALA A 132 -9.59 1.16 8.74
N THR A 133 -10.04 2.42 8.71
CA THR A 133 -10.46 3.16 9.92
C THR A 133 -9.38 3.24 11.00
N ASP A 134 -8.12 3.27 10.57
CA ASP A 134 -6.94 3.27 11.44
C ASP A 134 -6.54 4.69 11.82
N VAL A 135 -7.09 5.18 12.91
CA VAL A 135 -6.90 6.56 13.38
C VAL A 135 -5.44 6.81 13.79
N ASP A 136 -4.75 5.83 14.35
CA ASP A 136 -3.37 6.00 14.80
C ASP A 136 -2.41 6.10 13.62
N ALA A 137 -2.58 5.27 12.59
CA ALA A 137 -1.82 5.41 11.36
C ALA A 137 -2.14 6.73 10.63
N MET A 138 -3.42 7.17 10.59
CA MET A 138 -3.77 8.47 10.00
C MET A 138 -3.07 9.63 10.71
N LYS A 139 -3.04 9.66 12.04
CA LYS A 139 -2.36 10.69 12.83
C LYS A 139 -0.86 10.70 12.54
N LEU A 140 -0.22 9.52 12.58
CA LEU A 140 1.20 9.37 12.28
C LEU A 140 1.53 9.90 10.88
N LEU A 141 0.75 9.53 9.87
CA LEU A 141 0.97 9.97 8.50
C LEU A 141 0.84 11.49 8.34
N VAL A 142 -0.17 12.12 8.98
CA VAL A 142 -0.36 13.58 8.96
C VAL A 142 0.80 14.30 9.66
N GLU A 143 1.31 13.77 10.76
CA GLU A 143 2.50 14.31 11.45
C GLU A 143 3.71 14.42 10.51
N TYR A 144 3.83 13.49 9.56
CA TYR A 144 4.90 13.48 8.55
C TYR A 144 4.48 14.07 7.18
N GLY A 145 3.39 14.83 7.13
CA GLY A 145 3.01 15.60 5.95
C GLY A 145 2.16 14.85 4.91
N ALA A 146 1.43 13.82 5.31
CA ALA A 146 0.46 13.19 4.41
C ALA A 146 -0.69 14.14 4.08
N ASP A 147 -1.04 14.21 2.79
CA ASP A 147 -2.23 14.91 2.32
C ASP A 147 -3.47 14.00 2.48
N TYR A 148 -4.36 14.41 3.39
CA TYR A 148 -5.60 13.70 3.69
C TYR A 148 -6.70 13.89 2.65
N GLY A 149 -6.52 14.78 1.68
CA GLY A 149 -7.50 15.08 0.63
C GLY A 149 -7.31 14.29 -0.67
N VAL A 150 -6.26 13.46 -0.80
CA VAL A 150 -5.93 12.77 -2.06
C VAL A 150 -6.86 11.58 -2.31
N PRO A 151 -7.73 11.61 -3.35
CA PRO A 151 -8.59 10.48 -3.70
C PRO A 151 -7.83 9.41 -4.48
N THR A 152 -8.40 8.21 -4.57
CA THR A 152 -8.03 7.25 -5.61
C THR A 152 -8.31 7.80 -7.01
N LEU A 153 -7.90 7.09 -8.04
CA LEU A 153 -8.22 7.45 -9.42
C LEU A 153 -9.28 6.49 -9.97
N LYS A 154 -10.20 7.03 -10.76
CA LYS A 154 -11.14 6.20 -11.52
C LYS A 154 -10.35 5.37 -12.54
N PRO A 155 -10.43 4.04 -12.50
CA PRO A 155 -9.74 3.20 -13.46
C PRO A 155 -10.31 3.42 -14.86
N PRO A 156 -9.52 3.15 -15.93
CA PRO A 156 -10.02 3.12 -17.29
C PRO A 156 -11.20 2.16 -17.39
N GLY A 157 -12.26 2.59 -18.08
CA GLY A 157 -13.41 1.74 -18.36
C GLY A 157 -12.94 0.46 -19.05
N ARG A 158 -13.27 -0.71 -18.49
CA ARG A 158 -13.09 -1.96 -19.23
C ARG A 158 -14.04 -1.93 -20.42
N GLY A 159 -13.50 -1.76 -21.60
CA GLY A 159 -14.24 -1.79 -22.87
C GLY A 159 -14.82 -3.18 -23.17
N ARG A 160 -15.69 -3.68 -22.29
CA ARG A 160 -16.64 -4.74 -22.63
C ARG A 160 -17.84 -4.06 -23.26
N GLY A 161 -18.02 -4.27 -24.57
CA GLY A 161 -19.17 -3.80 -25.33
C GLY A 161 -20.47 -4.10 -24.61
N GLY A 162 -21.12 -3.05 -24.23
CA GLY A 162 -22.34 -3.01 -23.44
C GLY A 162 -22.36 -1.71 -22.66
N ALA A 163 -22.31 -0.60 -23.36
CA ALA A 163 -22.69 0.69 -22.80
C ALA A 163 -24.18 0.61 -22.46
N SER A 164 -24.51 0.21 -21.23
CA SER A 164 -25.71 0.77 -20.66
C SER A 164 -25.35 2.23 -20.37
N SER A 165 -25.71 3.10 -21.30
CA SER A 165 -25.83 4.53 -21.04
C SER A 165 -27.04 4.74 -20.11
N SER A 166 -26.98 4.19 -18.89
CA SER A 166 -27.81 4.69 -17.83
C SER A 166 -27.21 6.06 -17.48
N GLU A 167 -27.85 7.11 -18.03
CA GLU A 167 -27.59 8.46 -17.53
C GLU A 167 -27.63 8.40 -16.01
N ASP A 168 -26.60 8.96 -15.37
CA ASP A 168 -26.57 9.04 -13.92
C ASP A 168 -27.87 9.76 -13.47
N PRO A 169 -28.72 9.12 -12.67
CA PRO A 169 -29.98 9.73 -12.23
C PRO A 169 -29.77 11.04 -11.46
N SER A 170 -28.55 11.33 -11.00
CA SER A 170 -28.21 12.62 -10.39
C SER A 170 -28.09 13.78 -11.38
N GLY A 171 -28.03 13.50 -12.68
CA GLY A 171 -27.77 14.50 -13.71
C GLY A 171 -26.36 15.10 -13.71
N LEU A 172 -25.46 14.57 -12.88
CA LEU A 172 -24.07 15.02 -12.83
C LEU A 172 -23.26 14.45 -13.99
N ALA A 173 -22.31 15.25 -14.48
CA ALA A 173 -21.38 14.79 -15.49
C ALA A 173 -20.57 13.59 -15.00
N ALA A 174 -20.41 12.58 -15.85
CA ALA A 174 -19.59 11.40 -15.52
C ALA A 174 -18.15 11.80 -15.27
N ILE A 175 -17.56 11.25 -14.20
CA ILE A 175 -16.15 11.45 -13.90
C ILE A 175 -15.32 10.76 -15.01
N PRO A 176 -14.38 11.48 -15.68
CA PRO A 176 -13.54 10.88 -16.72
C PRO A 176 -12.58 9.83 -16.14
N ASP A 177 -12.09 8.93 -16.99
CA ASP A 177 -11.03 7.99 -16.62
C ASP A 177 -9.79 8.74 -16.14
N GLY A 178 -9.20 8.29 -15.04
CA GLY A 178 -8.11 8.99 -14.36
C GLY A 178 -8.53 10.19 -13.49
N GLY A 179 -9.81 10.57 -13.53
CA GLY A 179 -10.35 11.58 -12.62
C GLY A 179 -10.45 11.07 -11.17
N PRO A 180 -10.89 11.93 -10.23
CA PRO A 180 -10.97 11.57 -8.82
C PRO A 180 -11.95 10.42 -8.60
N GLY A 181 -11.51 9.41 -7.87
CA GLY A 181 -12.32 8.26 -7.45
C GLY A 181 -12.85 8.44 -6.03
N VAL A 182 -12.44 7.57 -5.11
CA VAL A 182 -12.89 7.56 -3.72
C VAL A 182 -11.98 8.44 -2.86
N PHE A 183 -12.52 9.45 -2.20
CA PHE A 183 -11.79 10.26 -1.24
C PHE A 183 -11.59 9.51 0.09
N PRO A 184 -10.54 9.84 0.88
CA PRO A 184 -10.30 9.19 2.17
C PRO A 184 -11.50 9.23 3.13
N ILE A 185 -12.26 10.32 3.15
CA ILE A 185 -13.46 10.43 4.00
C ILE A 185 -14.55 9.42 3.59
N HIS A 186 -14.74 9.17 2.29
CA HIS A 186 -15.69 8.16 1.83
C HIS A 186 -15.16 6.76 2.20
N ALA A 187 -13.85 6.52 2.01
CA ALA A 187 -13.22 5.26 2.38
C ALA A 187 -13.41 4.94 3.88
N ALA A 188 -13.26 5.94 4.75
CA ALA A 188 -13.49 5.80 6.20
C ALA A 188 -14.97 5.59 6.58
N SER A 189 -15.89 5.99 5.71
CA SER A 189 -17.35 5.86 5.95
C SER A 189 -17.93 4.54 5.47
N GLY A 190 -17.13 3.65 4.89
CA GLY A 190 -17.56 2.32 4.48
C GLY A 190 -18.07 2.26 3.04
N VAL A 191 -17.21 2.63 2.09
CA VAL A 191 -17.49 2.51 0.64
C VAL A 191 -17.73 1.07 0.24
#